data_97aa5b5dfdc6918ea61bf0d2ca3f04fe
#
_entry.id   97aa5b5dfdc6918ea61bf0d2ca3f04fe
#
_cell.length_a   1.000
_cell.length_b   1.000
_cell.length_c   1.000
_cell.angle_alpha   90.00
_cell.angle_beta   90.00
_cell.angle_gamma   90.00
#
_symmetry.space_group_name_H-M   'P 1'
#
loop_
_entity.id
_entity.type
_entity.pdbx_description
1 polymer ?
#
loop_
_entity_poly.entity_id
_entity_poly.type
_entity_poly.pdbx_seq_one_letter_code
_entity_poly.pdbx_strand_id
1 'polypeptide(L)'
;GRRFHALYGQMCRGDVLHEAWRRVRRNKGAAGVDRMTITQVEQYGVRRFLEELGEVLRAGEYGAQVVRRTYIPKADGAKRPLGIPTVSDRVVQMAAKLVLEPIYEADFAPSSYGFRPKRSAQQALERLRLLGNQGANHVLDADIENYFGSIEHGKLLTLVGQRVSDRKMLKLVRQWLQAGVMEDGVVSHPV
;
A
#
# COMPACT_ATOMS: atom_id res chain seq x y z
N GLY A 1 6.46 -14.60 17.45
CA GLY A 1 7.36 -13.46 17.23
C GLY A 1 6.92 -12.24 18.05
N ARG A 2 7.79 -11.23 18.15
CA ARG A 2 7.46 -9.97 18.87
C ARG A 2 6.31 -9.25 18.17
N ARG A 3 5.34 -8.76 18.95
CA ARG A 3 4.23 -7.90 18.44
C ARG A 3 4.55 -6.44 18.72
N PHE A 4 4.15 -5.57 17.81
CA PHE A 4 4.40 -4.14 17.86
C PHE A 4 3.11 -3.39 18.18
N HIS A 5 3.22 -2.40 19.06
CA HIS A 5 2.14 -1.50 19.50
C HIS A 5 2.56 -0.05 19.25
N ALA A 6 1.65 0.89 19.46
CA ALA A 6 1.88 2.34 19.28
C ALA A 6 2.34 2.76 17.86
N LEU A 7 2.04 1.94 16.84
CA LEU A 7 2.42 2.20 15.45
C LEU A 7 1.59 3.31 14.83
N TYR A 8 0.31 3.40 15.21
CA TYR A 8 -0.59 4.44 14.74
C TYR A 8 -0.09 5.84 15.15
N GLY A 9 0.34 5.99 16.40
CA GLY A 9 0.93 7.24 16.87
C GLY A 9 2.19 7.64 16.12
N GLN A 10 3.04 6.66 15.77
CA GLN A 10 4.22 6.91 14.93
C GLN A 10 3.85 7.37 13.53
N MET A 11 2.83 6.74 12.92
CA MET A 11 2.33 7.11 11.59
C MET A 11 1.79 8.54 11.56
N CYS A 12 1.13 9.01 12.63
CA CYS A 12 0.56 10.35 12.74
C CYS A 12 1.59 11.47 13.02
N ARG A 13 2.88 11.15 13.13
CA ARG A 13 3.95 12.15 13.33
C ARG A 13 4.11 13.00 12.08
N GLY A 14 4.35 14.30 12.28
CA GLY A 14 4.52 15.25 11.18
C GLY A 14 5.68 14.89 10.25
N ASP A 15 6.82 14.42 10.78
CA ASP A 15 7.96 13.99 9.98
C ASP A 15 7.63 12.77 9.08
N VAL A 16 6.85 11.82 9.59
CA VAL A 16 6.38 10.66 8.83
C VAL A 16 5.40 11.06 7.73
N LEU A 17 4.45 11.95 8.04
CA LEU A 17 3.48 12.47 7.06
C LEU A 17 4.19 13.28 5.96
N HIS A 18 5.19 14.08 6.30
CA HIS A 18 6.01 14.80 5.32
C HIS A 18 6.79 13.86 4.40
N GLU A 19 7.41 12.81 4.94
CA GLU A 19 8.11 11.81 4.12
C GLU A 19 7.14 11.04 3.24
N ALA A 20 5.94 10.69 3.76
CA ALA A 20 4.88 10.05 2.99
C ALA A 20 4.43 10.95 1.82
N TRP A 21 4.18 12.24 2.07
CA TRP A 21 3.88 13.20 1.02
C TRP A 21 4.96 13.27 -0.05
N ARG A 22 6.23 13.37 0.35
CA ARG A 22 7.37 13.43 -0.58
C ARG A 22 7.40 12.25 -1.54
N ARG A 23 7.08 11.04 -1.04
CA ARG A 23 6.99 9.81 -1.85
C ARG A 23 5.77 9.81 -2.76
N VAL A 24 4.61 10.20 -2.25
CA VAL A 24 3.36 10.31 -3.03
C VAL A 24 3.51 11.32 -4.16
N ARG A 25 4.07 12.50 -3.86
CA ARG A 25 4.36 13.55 -4.84
C ARG A 25 5.25 13.05 -5.98
N ARG A 26 6.33 12.35 -5.65
CA ARG A 26 7.27 11.81 -6.64
C ARG A 26 6.61 10.84 -7.63
N ASN A 27 5.61 10.12 -7.19
CA ASN A 27 4.90 9.14 -8.03
C ASN A 27 3.90 9.78 -9.02
N LYS A 28 3.63 11.08 -8.94
CA LYS A 28 2.79 11.85 -9.88
C LYS A 28 1.46 11.18 -10.24
N GLY A 29 0.81 10.51 -9.29
CA GLY A 29 -0.41 9.77 -9.55
C GLY A 29 -1.62 10.68 -9.84
N ALA A 30 -2.59 10.17 -10.60
CA ALA A 30 -3.84 10.86 -10.93
C ALA A 30 -4.71 11.14 -9.69
N ALA A 31 -5.69 12.05 -9.81
CA ALA A 31 -6.66 12.35 -8.76
C ALA A 31 -7.59 11.16 -8.46
N GLY A 32 -8.01 11.03 -7.20
CA GLY A 32 -9.03 10.07 -6.76
C GLY A 32 -10.46 10.50 -7.09
N VAL A 33 -11.42 10.04 -6.29
CA VAL A 33 -12.85 10.38 -6.43
C VAL A 33 -13.15 11.84 -6.10
N ASP A 34 -12.37 12.43 -5.20
CA ASP A 34 -12.43 13.85 -4.81
C ASP A 34 -11.91 14.82 -5.88
N ARG A 35 -11.33 14.28 -6.96
CA ARG A 35 -10.69 15.02 -8.05
C ARG A 35 -9.52 15.92 -7.60
N MET A 36 -9.11 15.86 -6.35
CA MET A 36 -7.97 16.63 -5.85
C MET A 36 -6.66 16.09 -6.43
N THR A 37 -5.91 16.98 -7.08
CA THR A 37 -4.61 16.66 -7.68
C THR A 37 -3.44 17.00 -6.74
N ILE A 38 -2.26 16.45 -7.03
CA ILE A 38 -1.01 16.82 -6.34
C ILE A 38 -0.77 18.34 -6.43
N THR A 39 -0.95 18.93 -7.62
CA THR A 39 -0.76 20.37 -7.84
C THR A 39 -1.70 21.22 -7.00
N GLN A 40 -2.98 20.80 -6.86
CA GLN A 40 -3.92 21.53 -6.02
C GLN A 40 -3.55 21.46 -4.54
N VAL A 41 -3.01 20.33 -4.05
CA VAL A 41 -2.49 20.26 -2.68
C VAL A 41 -1.27 21.18 -2.51
N GLU A 42 -0.39 21.28 -3.51
CA GLU A 42 0.74 22.21 -3.48
C GLU A 42 0.28 23.68 -3.42
N GLN A 43 -0.74 24.04 -4.20
CA GLN A 43 -1.36 25.37 -4.20
C GLN A 43 -2.07 25.71 -2.89
N TYR A 44 -2.76 24.71 -2.29
CA TYR A 44 -3.40 24.85 -0.99
C TYR A 44 -2.42 25.07 0.15
N GLY A 45 -1.21 24.58 0.00
CA GLY A 45 -0.14 24.62 1.00
C GLY A 45 0.07 23.25 1.66
N VAL A 46 1.15 22.59 1.25
CA VAL A 46 1.49 21.22 1.72
C VAL A 46 1.55 21.12 3.25
N ARG A 47 2.16 22.11 3.91
CA ARG A 47 2.27 22.11 5.37
C ARG A 47 0.90 22.11 6.02
N ARG A 48 0.02 23.02 5.61
CA ARG A 48 -1.36 23.13 6.11
C ARG A 48 -2.14 21.84 5.88
N PHE A 49 -2.07 21.30 4.66
CA PHE A 49 -2.73 20.03 4.30
C PHE A 49 -2.29 18.88 5.22
N LEU A 50 -0.99 18.75 5.51
CA LEU A 50 -0.47 17.67 6.35
C LEU A 50 -0.79 17.89 7.84
N GLU A 51 -0.83 19.12 8.31
CA GLU A 51 -1.25 19.47 9.67
C GLU A 51 -2.72 19.09 9.90
N GLU A 52 -3.62 19.50 8.99
CA GLU A 52 -5.06 19.16 9.03
C GLU A 52 -5.27 17.62 8.93
N LEU A 53 -4.59 16.95 8.01
CA LEU A 53 -4.66 15.48 7.90
C LEU A 53 -4.17 14.79 9.19
N GLY A 54 -3.10 15.30 9.79
CA GLY A 54 -2.57 14.81 11.06
C GLY A 54 -3.53 15.01 12.23
N GLU A 55 -4.29 16.11 12.27
CA GLU A 55 -5.33 16.36 13.26
C GLU A 55 -6.48 15.37 13.13
N VAL A 56 -7.00 15.18 11.92
CA VAL A 56 -8.07 14.20 11.63
C VAL A 56 -7.65 12.77 12.02
N LEU A 57 -6.39 12.40 11.73
CA LEU A 57 -5.84 11.10 12.14
C LEU A 57 -5.76 10.97 13.67
N ARG A 58 -5.23 11.98 14.37
CA ARG A 58 -5.10 11.94 15.84
C ARG A 58 -6.45 11.91 16.53
N ALA A 59 -7.44 12.64 16.02
CA ALA A 59 -8.82 12.61 16.49
C ALA A 59 -9.50 11.25 16.25
N GLY A 60 -8.98 10.43 15.32
CA GLY A 60 -9.59 9.15 14.95
C GLY A 60 -10.78 9.29 14.00
N GLU A 61 -10.93 10.45 13.39
CA GLU A 61 -12.01 10.84 12.46
C GLU A 61 -11.71 10.50 11.00
N TYR A 62 -10.47 10.04 10.71
CA TYR A 62 -10.11 9.62 9.36
C TYR A 62 -10.95 8.42 8.92
N GLY A 63 -11.53 8.53 7.73
CA GLY A 63 -12.21 7.46 7.01
C GLY A 63 -11.65 7.29 5.60
N ALA A 64 -11.29 6.06 5.23
CA ALA A 64 -10.83 5.76 3.89
C ALA A 64 -11.94 6.06 2.86
N GLN A 65 -11.60 6.74 1.78
CA GLN A 65 -12.52 7.05 0.70
C GLN A 65 -12.59 5.89 -0.30
N VAL A 66 -13.69 5.82 -1.05
CA VAL A 66 -13.81 4.89 -2.17
C VAL A 66 -12.73 5.18 -3.22
N VAL A 67 -12.21 4.15 -3.87
CA VAL A 67 -11.22 4.33 -4.94
C VAL A 67 -11.90 4.55 -6.29
N ARG A 68 -11.34 5.42 -7.12
CA ARG A 68 -11.84 5.67 -8.47
C ARG A 68 -11.32 4.58 -9.42
N ARG A 69 -12.22 3.86 -10.08
CA ARG A 69 -11.89 2.88 -11.11
C ARG A 69 -11.29 3.54 -12.34
N THR A 70 -10.25 2.95 -12.87
CA THR A 70 -9.72 3.23 -14.20
C THR A 70 -9.17 1.95 -14.81
N TYR A 71 -8.90 1.97 -16.11
CA TYR A 71 -8.40 0.79 -16.82
C TYR A 71 -7.10 1.12 -17.55
N ILE A 72 -6.14 0.23 -17.43
CA ILE A 72 -4.88 0.31 -18.17
C ILE A 72 -4.87 -0.80 -19.23
N PRO A 73 -4.60 -0.46 -20.52
CA PRO A 73 -4.49 -1.48 -21.54
C PRO A 73 -3.29 -2.40 -21.29
N LYS A 74 -3.49 -3.70 -21.52
CA LYS A 74 -2.42 -4.70 -21.53
C LYS A 74 -1.89 -4.89 -22.93
N ALA A 75 -0.72 -5.52 -23.06
CA ALA A 75 -0.10 -5.82 -24.37
C ALA A 75 -0.95 -6.77 -25.22
N ASP A 76 -1.77 -7.61 -24.62
CA ASP A 76 -2.70 -8.54 -25.24
C ASP A 76 -4.05 -7.92 -25.66
N GLY A 77 -4.22 -6.60 -25.49
CA GLY A 77 -5.46 -5.88 -25.75
C GLY A 77 -6.49 -5.93 -24.61
N ALA A 78 -6.31 -6.76 -23.60
CA ALA A 78 -7.15 -6.79 -22.42
C ALA A 78 -6.96 -5.53 -21.55
N LYS A 79 -7.92 -5.24 -20.68
CA LYS A 79 -7.86 -4.09 -19.75
C LYS A 79 -7.58 -4.58 -18.34
N ARG A 80 -6.58 -3.96 -17.68
CA ARG A 80 -6.33 -4.18 -16.26
C ARG A 80 -7.09 -3.14 -15.44
N PRO A 81 -8.02 -3.54 -14.55
CA PRO A 81 -8.68 -2.60 -13.65
C PRO A 81 -7.69 -2.09 -12.61
N LEU A 82 -7.75 -0.79 -12.32
CA LEU A 82 -6.95 -0.11 -11.31
C LEU A 82 -7.85 0.78 -10.46
N GLY A 83 -7.66 0.75 -9.14
CA GLY A 83 -8.29 1.68 -8.21
C GLY A 83 -7.34 2.83 -7.87
N ILE A 84 -7.81 4.06 -8.03
CA ILE A 84 -7.03 5.27 -7.70
C ILE A 84 -7.58 5.86 -6.40
N PRO A 85 -6.86 5.76 -5.27
CA PRO A 85 -7.22 6.42 -4.01
C PRO A 85 -7.07 7.93 -4.11
N THR A 86 -7.70 8.68 -3.20
CA THR A 86 -7.48 10.13 -3.04
C THR A 86 -6.03 10.44 -2.70
N VAL A 87 -5.61 11.70 -2.85
CA VAL A 87 -4.25 12.11 -2.45
C VAL A 87 -4.07 11.93 -0.95
N SER A 88 -5.08 12.27 -0.13
CA SER A 88 -5.07 12.07 1.32
C SER A 88 -4.89 10.62 1.69
N ASP A 89 -5.67 9.70 1.08
CA ASP A 89 -5.55 8.27 1.33
C ASP A 89 -4.17 7.74 0.97
N ARG A 90 -3.61 8.17 -0.16
CA ARG A 90 -2.25 7.77 -0.57
C ARG A 90 -1.18 8.23 0.43
N VAL A 91 -1.34 9.42 1.01
CA VAL A 91 -0.41 9.90 2.05
C VAL A 91 -0.54 9.06 3.31
N VAL A 92 -1.76 8.77 3.76
CA VAL A 92 -2.00 7.93 4.95
C VAL A 92 -1.50 6.50 4.73
N GLN A 93 -1.78 5.89 3.58
CA GLN A 93 -1.29 4.57 3.20
C GLN A 93 0.24 4.52 3.14
N MET A 94 0.87 5.56 2.58
CA MET A 94 2.32 5.66 2.53
C MET A 94 2.93 5.84 3.93
N ALA A 95 2.30 6.64 4.80
CA ALA A 95 2.72 6.80 6.19
C ALA A 95 2.62 5.47 6.97
N ALA A 96 1.53 4.73 6.78
CA ALA A 96 1.39 3.38 7.35
C ALA A 96 2.46 2.43 6.80
N LYS A 97 2.73 2.45 5.48
CA LYS A 97 3.80 1.66 4.87
C LYS A 97 5.16 1.96 5.51
N LEU A 98 5.51 3.24 5.70
CA LEU A 98 6.79 3.64 6.31
C LEU A 98 7.00 3.03 7.70
N VAL A 99 5.91 2.87 8.46
CA VAL A 99 5.97 2.32 9.83
C VAL A 99 5.92 0.79 9.84
N LEU A 100 5.13 0.18 8.94
CA LEU A 100 4.94 -1.27 8.89
C LEU A 100 6.05 -2.00 8.11
N GLU A 101 6.57 -1.40 7.04
CA GLU A 101 7.56 -2.04 6.15
C GLU A 101 8.79 -2.58 6.89
N PRO A 102 9.42 -1.85 7.85
CA PRO A 102 10.58 -2.37 8.58
C PRO A 102 10.27 -3.63 9.43
N ILE A 103 9.02 -3.76 9.90
CA ILE A 103 8.59 -4.90 10.71
C ILE A 103 8.53 -6.17 9.85
N TYR A 104 7.92 -6.07 8.67
CA TYR A 104 7.79 -7.20 7.75
C TYR A 104 9.06 -7.50 6.99
N GLU A 105 9.86 -6.46 6.70
CA GLU A 105 11.16 -6.62 6.03
C GLU A 105 12.09 -7.54 6.82
N ALA A 106 12.02 -7.49 8.15
CA ALA A 106 12.80 -8.38 9.03
C ALA A 106 12.36 -9.85 8.97
N ASP A 107 11.12 -10.12 8.51
CA ASP A 107 10.56 -11.47 8.47
C ASP A 107 10.66 -12.12 7.08
N PHE A 108 10.92 -11.35 6.03
CA PHE A 108 10.98 -11.89 4.67
C PHE A 108 12.15 -12.83 4.46
N ALA A 109 11.88 -13.94 3.78
CA ALA A 109 12.93 -14.88 3.39
C ALA A 109 14.01 -14.21 2.52
N PRO A 110 15.28 -14.64 2.61
CA PRO A 110 16.36 -14.12 1.77
C PRO A 110 16.11 -14.28 0.27
N SER A 111 15.31 -15.27 -0.14
CA SER A 111 14.92 -15.54 -1.52
C SER A 111 13.74 -14.68 -2.03
N SER A 112 13.12 -13.86 -1.19
CA SER A 112 12.07 -12.92 -1.60
C SER A 112 12.68 -11.63 -2.14
N TYR A 113 12.33 -11.23 -3.36
CA TYR A 113 12.90 -10.05 -4.05
C TYR A 113 11.86 -9.01 -4.42
N GLY A 114 10.60 -9.42 -4.69
CA GLY A 114 9.56 -8.52 -5.19
C GLY A 114 9.15 -7.43 -4.20
N PHE A 115 9.05 -6.17 -4.66
CA PHE A 115 8.54 -5.00 -3.92
C PHE A 115 9.23 -4.70 -2.59
N ARG A 116 10.44 -5.19 -2.38
CA ARG A 116 11.24 -4.98 -1.17
C ARG A 116 12.27 -3.87 -1.36
N PRO A 117 12.55 -3.05 -0.31
CA PRO A 117 13.63 -2.06 -0.37
C PRO A 117 14.99 -2.74 -0.59
N LYS A 118 15.84 -2.12 -1.41
CA LYS A 118 17.19 -2.59 -1.73
C LYS A 118 17.23 -3.99 -2.40
N ARG A 119 16.11 -4.50 -2.91
CA ARG A 119 16.02 -5.72 -3.71
C ARG A 119 15.66 -5.39 -5.17
N SER A 120 16.13 -6.21 -6.09
CA SER A 120 15.89 -6.00 -7.52
C SER A 120 15.71 -7.32 -8.27
N ALA A 121 15.11 -7.22 -9.47
CA ALA A 121 15.00 -8.36 -10.39
C ALA A 121 16.37 -8.91 -10.78
N GLN A 122 17.37 -8.04 -10.96
CA GLN A 122 18.75 -8.46 -11.30
C GLN A 122 19.35 -9.34 -10.20
N GLN A 123 19.12 -9.02 -8.93
CA GLN A 123 19.58 -9.85 -7.82
C GLN A 123 18.87 -11.21 -7.79
N ALA A 124 17.58 -11.27 -8.15
CA ALA A 124 16.85 -12.53 -8.27
C ALA A 124 17.43 -13.39 -9.39
N LEU A 125 17.65 -12.80 -10.57
CA LEU A 125 18.26 -13.49 -11.72
C LEU A 125 19.67 -13.99 -11.40
N GLU A 126 20.48 -13.19 -10.73
CA GLU A 126 21.83 -13.61 -10.31
C GLU A 126 21.77 -14.79 -9.33
N ARG A 127 20.80 -14.80 -8.41
CA ARG A 127 20.60 -15.95 -7.52
C ARG A 127 20.24 -17.21 -8.30
N LEU A 128 19.36 -17.11 -9.31
CA LEU A 128 19.01 -18.24 -10.18
C LEU A 128 20.23 -18.74 -10.96
N ARG A 129 21.03 -17.82 -11.53
CA ARG A 129 22.27 -18.16 -12.24
C ARG A 129 23.25 -18.96 -11.34
N LEU A 130 23.43 -18.49 -10.10
CA LEU A 130 24.30 -19.19 -9.15
C LEU A 130 23.80 -20.59 -8.79
N LEU A 131 22.49 -20.77 -8.60
CA LEU A 131 21.88 -22.08 -8.34
C LEU A 131 22.03 -23.02 -9.54
N GLY A 132 21.81 -22.53 -10.75
CA GLY A 132 22.05 -23.30 -11.99
C GLY A 132 23.48 -23.79 -12.10
N ASN A 133 24.47 -22.95 -11.81
CA ASN A 133 25.88 -23.33 -11.80
C ASN A 133 26.24 -24.35 -10.70
N GLN A 134 25.42 -24.45 -9.65
CA GLN A 134 25.56 -25.45 -8.57
C GLN A 134 24.84 -26.77 -8.88
N GLY A 135 24.28 -26.91 -10.07
CA GLY A 135 23.62 -28.15 -10.54
C GLY A 135 22.11 -28.19 -10.36
N ALA A 136 21.46 -27.08 -9.97
CA ALA A 136 20.01 -26.99 -9.99
C ALA A 136 19.49 -26.85 -11.43
N ASN A 137 19.03 -27.95 -12.02
CA ASN A 137 18.63 -28.05 -13.44
C ASN A 137 17.12 -28.28 -13.64
N HIS A 138 16.35 -28.24 -12.57
CA HIS A 138 14.90 -28.31 -12.61
C HIS A 138 14.32 -26.96 -12.11
N VAL A 139 13.35 -26.42 -12.86
CA VAL A 139 12.67 -25.16 -12.55
C VAL A 139 11.17 -25.42 -12.48
N LEU A 140 10.55 -25.03 -11.36
CA LEU A 140 9.11 -24.93 -11.24
C LEU A 140 8.75 -23.45 -11.31
N ASP A 141 7.99 -23.07 -12.35
CA ASP A 141 7.39 -21.74 -12.48
C ASP A 141 5.93 -21.81 -12.02
N ALA A 142 5.56 -20.99 -11.05
CA ALA A 142 4.22 -20.95 -10.49
C ALA A 142 3.79 -19.52 -10.18
N ASP A 143 2.55 -19.18 -10.53
CA ASP A 143 1.93 -17.89 -10.24
C ASP A 143 0.54 -18.10 -9.63
N ILE A 144 0.09 -17.12 -8.83
CA ILE A 144 -1.24 -17.17 -8.21
C ILE A 144 -2.19 -16.29 -9.03
N GLU A 145 -3.20 -16.92 -9.64
CA GLU A 145 -4.22 -16.21 -10.38
C GLU A 145 -5.02 -15.27 -9.47
N ASN A 146 -5.22 -14.04 -9.94
CA ASN A 146 -5.98 -12.99 -9.24
C ASN A 146 -5.60 -12.84 -7.75
N TYR A 147 -4.30 -12.92 -7.43
CA TYR A 147 -3.80 -12.94 -6.05
C TYR A 147 -4.48 -11.91 -5.13
N PHE A 148 -4.44 -10.62 -5.49
CA PHE A 148 -5.00 -9.57 -4.63
C PHE A 148 -6.53 -9.65 -4.51
N GLY A 149 -7.23 -10.06 -5.55
CA GLY A 149 -8.69 -10.21 -5.52
C GLY A 149 -9.17 -11.46 -4.78
N SER A 150 -8.29 -12.44 -4.58
CA SER A 150 -8.60 -13.70 -3.88
C SER A 150 -8.24 -13.69 -2.38
N ILE A 151 -7.59 -12.63 -1.90
CA ILE A 151 -7.20 -12.54 -0.49
C ILE A 151 -8.45 -12.37 0.39
N GLU A 152 -8.69 -13.33 1.27
CA GLU A 152 -9.75 -13.25 2.28
C GLU A 152 -9.31 -12.25 3.37
N HIS A 153 -10.07 -11.14 3.53
CA HIS A 153 -9.72 -10.00 4.38
C HIS A 153 -9.56 -10.39 5.86
N GLY A 154 -10.38 -11.33 6.37
CA GLY A 154 -10.29 -11.79 7.77
C GLY A 154 -8.98 -12.52 8.04
N LYS A 155 -8.56 -13.39 7.13
CA LYS A 155 -7.27 -14.11 7.23
C LYS A 155 -6.11 -13.14 7.15
N LEU A 156 -6.15 -12.19 6.21
CA LEU A 156 -5.11 -11.16 6.10
C LEU A 156 -4.98 -10.35 7.40
N LEU A 157 -6.10 -9.88 7.96
CA LEU A 157 -6.08 -9.13 9.23
C LEU A 157 -5.57 -9.98 10.40
N THR A 158 -5.87 -11.27 10.42
CA THR A 158 -5.34 -12.22 11.42
C THR A 158 -3.82 -12.33 11.29
N LEU A 159 -3.29 -12.48 10.08
CA LEU A 159 -1.85 -12.54 9.81
C LEU A 159 -1.15 -11.23 10.17
N VAL A 160 -1.72 -10.09 9.79
CA VAL A 160 -1.21 -8.77 10.19
C VAL A 160 -1.20 -8.64 11.71
N GLY A 161 -2.25 -9.12 12.39
CA GLY A 161 -2.38 -9.14 13.85
C GLY A 161 -1.33 -9.98 14.59
N GLN A 162 -0.65 -10.92 13.90
CA GLN A 162 0.44 -11.68 14.50
C GLN A 162 1.68 -10.78 14.79
N ARG A 163 1.87 -9.71 14.04
CA ARG A 163 2.98 -8.77 14.19
C ARG A 163 2.53 -7.41 14.76
N VAL A 164 1.31 -6.99 14.47
CA VAL A 164 0.74 -5.69 14.84
C VAL A 164 -0.34 -5.90 15.90
N SER A 165 -0.15 -5.34 17.11
CA SER A 165 -1.15 -5.35 18.18
C SER A 165 -1.85 -3.99 18.35
N ASP A 166 -1.50 -2.99 17.54
CA ASP A 166 -2.12 -1.66 17.55
C ASP A 166 -3.51 -1.72 16.91
N ARG A 167 -4.54 -1.59 17.75
CA ARG A 167 -5.95 -1.67 17.32
C ARG A 167 -6.32 -0.57 16.32
N LYS A 168 -5.78 0.66 16.48
CA LYS A 168 -6.05 1.76 15.54
C LYS A 168 -5.44 1.47 14.18
N MET A 169 -4.23 0.92 14.14
CA MET A 169 -3.58 0.51 12.90
C MET A 169 -4.36 -0.63 12.20
N LEU A 170 -4.79 -1.65 12.93
CA LEU A 170 -5.60 -2.74 12.39
C LEU A 170 -6.97 -2.25 11.87
N LYS A 171 -7.61 -1.30 12.58
CA LYS A 171 -8.84 -0.65 12.11
C LYS A 171 -8.61 0.06 10.78
N LEU A 172 -7.51 0.79 10.65
CA LEU A 172 -7.15 1.51 9.44
C LEU A 172 -6.94 0.56 8.25
N VAL A 173 -6.20 -0.52 8.44
CA VAL A 173 -6.02 -1.56 7.40
C VAL A 173 -7.38 -2.14 6.98
N ARG A 174 -8.26 -2.44 7.93
CA ARG A 174 -9.62 -2.92 7.64
C ARG A 174 -10.42 -1.92 6.82
N GLN A 175 -10.35 -0.62 7.13
CA GLN A 175 -11.04 0.41 6.35
C GLN A 175 -10.59 0.42 4.88
N TRP A 176 -9.30 0.29 4.61
CA TRP A 176 -8.79 0.23 3.24
C TRP A 176 -9.23 -1.03 2.50
N LEU A 177 -9.25 -2.18 3.17
CA LEU A 177 -9.73 -3.43 2.57
C LEU A 177 -11.22 -3.39 2.24
N GLN A 178 -12.01 -2.64 3.03
CA GLN A 178 -13.44 -2.47 2.85
C GLN A 178 -13.80 -1.23 2.01
N ALA A 179 -12.82 -0.42 1.63
CA ALA A 179 -13.07 0.74 0.79
C ALA A 179 -13.71 0.31 -0.53
N GLY A 180 -14.83 0.93 -0.86
CA GLY A 180 -15.55 0.65 -2.11
C GLY A 180 -14.77 1.13 -3.33
N VAL A 181 -15.23 0.67 -4.48
CA VAL A 181 -14.74 1.12 -5.79
C VAL A 181 -15.84 1.88 -6.49
N MET A 182 -15.57 3.11 -6.92
CA MET A 182 -16.48 3.92 -7.71
C MET A 182 -16.15 3.78 -9.19
N GLU A 183 -17.15 3.35 -9.96
CA GLU A 183 -17.10 3.23 -11.41
C GLU A 183 -18.39 3.81 -11.98
N ASP A 184 -18.28 4.77 -12.90
CA ASP A 184 -19.41 5.44 -13.56
C ASP A 184 -20.50 5.96 -12.59
N GLY A 185 -20.08 6.48 -11.44
CA GLY A 185 -20.97 7.00 -10.40
C GLY A 185 -21.59 5.95 -9.48
N VAL A 186 -21.34 4.67 -9.72
CA VAL A 186 -21.82 3.56 -8.87
C VAL A 186 -20.69 3.08 -7.96
N VAL A 187 -21.01 2.91 -6.67
CA VAL A 187 -20.07 2.34 -5.69
C VAL A 187 -20.34 0.86 -5.54
N SER A 188 -19.32 0.04 -5.74
CA SER A 188 -19.31 -1.38 -5.42
C SER A 188 -18.33 -1.66 -4.30
N HIS A 189 -18.62 -2.69 -3.49
CA HIS A 189 -17.71 -3.14 -2.45
C HIS A 189 -17.10 -4.48 -2.85
N PRO A 190 -15.79 -4.70 -2.62
CA PRO A 190 -15.18 -6.01 -2.81
C PRO A 190 -15.84 -7.01 -1.83
N VAL A 191 -16.08 -8.21 -2.31
CA VAL A 191 -16.65 -9.32 -1.53
C VAL A 191 -15.57 -9.94 -0.66
#